data_7cd465a2039bad428e0d1a5f96e3dbf0
#
_entry.id   7cd465a2039bad428e0d1a5f96e3dbf0
#
_cell.length_a   1.000
_cell.length_b   1.000
_cell.length_c   1.000
_cell.angle_alpha   90.00
_cell.angle_beta   90.00
_cell.angle_gamma   90.00
#
_symmetry.space_group_name_H-M   'P 1'
#
loop_
_entity.id
_entity.type
_entity.pdbx_description
1 polymer ?
#
loop_
_entity_poly.entity_id
_entity_poly.type
_entity_poly.pdbx_seq_one_letter_code
_entity_poly.pdbx_strand_id
1 'polypeptide(L)'
;QYTIPVESAVERVRRGENPELTTREKHTRECFVVAEAGADQAAIEEAIKTMPNYFADYDTTVHFISQEELDRDHSGIPHGGSVLRTGKTGLNGENTHVIEYKLTLDSNPEFTSSVLLAYARAAYRLHSEGVCGCKTVFDIAPAYLHPATPEEQRKNLL
;
A
#
# COMPACT_ATOMS: atom_id res chain seq x y z
N GLN A 1 -9.41 10.77 1.21
CA GLN A 1 -9.75 9.90 0.07
C GLN A 1 -9.44 8.44 0.37
N TYR A 2 -10.20 7.55 -0.24
CA TYR A 2 -10.01 6.11 -0.13
C TYR A 2 -9.72 5.53 -1.53
N THR A 3 -8.80 4.57 -1.58
CA THR A 3 -8.56 3.74 -2.75
C THR A 3 -9.16 2.36 -2.47
N ILE A 4 -10.14 1.96 -3.24
CA ILE A 4 -10.95 0.77 -3.00
C ILE A 4 -10.63 -0.27 -4.06
N PRO A 5 -10.20 -1.47 -3.68
CA PRO A 5 -9.96 -2.56 -4.63
C PRO A 5 -11.25 -2.98 -5.32
N VAL A 6 -11.17 -3.28 -6.62
CA VAL A 6 -12.29 -3.88 -7.37
C VAL A 6 -12.37 -5.36 -7.00
N GLU A 7 -13.44 -5.76 -6.31
CA GLU A 7 -13.62 -7.11 -5.75
C GLU A 7 -13.42 -8.22 -6.80
N SER A 8 -13.99 -8.05 -7.99
CA SER A 8 -13.86 -9.03 -9.07
C SER A 8 -12.42 -9.24 -9.53
N ALA A 9 -11.61 -8.18 -9.52
CA ALA A 9 -10.17 -8.28 -9.84
C ALA A 9 -9.41 -9.03 -8.75
N VAL A 10 -9.70 -8.72 -7.49
CA VAL A 10 -9.11 -9.43 -6.33
C VAL A 10 -9.43 -10.92 -6.36
N GLU A 11 -10.70 -11.27 -6.58
CA GLU A 11 -11.15 -12.67 -6.63
C GLU A 11 -10.52 -13.46 -7.79
N ARG A 12 -10.29 -12.83 -8.94
CA ARG A 12 -9.59 -13.47 -10.06
C ARG A 12 -8.17 -13.88 -9.66
N VAL A 13 -7.43 -12.98 -9.00
CA VAL A 13 -6.07 -13.27 -8.53
C VAL A 13 -6.08 -14.34 -7.43
N ARG A 14 -7.03 -14.30 -6.49
CA ARG A 14 -7.17 -15.34 -5.44
C ARG A 14 -7.41 -16.72 -6.02
N ARG A 15 -8.11 -16.82 -7.15
CA ARG A 15 -8.30 -18.10 -7.88
C ARG A 15 -7.08 -18.54 -8.66
N GLY A 16 -5.98 -17.81 -8.60
CA GLY A 16 -4.74 -18.15 -9.29
C GLY A 16 -4.63 -17.62 -10.72
N GLU A 17 -5.56 -16.76 -11.14
CA GLU A 17 -5.44 -16.06 -12.42
C GLU A 17 -4.33 -14.99 -12.34
N ASN A 18 -3.73 -14.67 -13.48
CA ASN A 18 -2.80 -13.55 -13.61
C ASN A 18 -3.32 -12.57 -14.67
N PRO A 19 -4.40 -11.82 -14.36
CA PRO A 19 -5.02 -10.93 -15.32
C PRO A 19 -4.15 -9.71 -15.58
N GLU A 20 -4.09 -9.28 -16.85
CA GLU A 20 -3.64 -7.93 -17.18
C GLU A 20 -4.80 -6.97 -16.88
N LEU A 21 -4.55 -6.02 -16.00
CA LEU A 21 -5.55 -5.07 -15.51
C LEU A 21 -5.01 -3.64 -15.61
N THR A 22 -5.85 -2.77 -16.12
CA THR A 22 -5.63 -1.31 -16.05
C THR A 22 -5.80 -0.80 -14.63
N THR A 23 -5.39 0.44 -14.39
CA THR A 23 -5.57 1.08 -13.08
C THR A 23 -7.05 1.11 -12.65
N ARG A 24 -7.97 1.44 -13.57
CA ARG A 24 -9.41 1.48 -13.33
C ARG A 24 -10.01 0.12 -12.99
N GLU A 25 -9.48 -0.95 -13.60
CA GLU A 25 -9.93 -2.31 -13.31
C GLU A 25 -9.40 -2.85 -11.97
N LYS A 26 -8.35 -2.24 -11.41
CA LYS A 26 -7.78 -2.64 -10.11
C LYS A 26 -8.44 -1.93 -8.94
N HIS A 27 -8.67 -0.62 -9.07
CA HIS A 27 -9.12 0.23 -7.97
C HIS A 27 -10.05 1.33 -8.47
N THR A 28 -11.01 1.68 -7.61
CA THR A 28 -11.77 2.93 -7.67
C THR A 28 -11.30 3.89 -6.57
N ARG A 29 -11.70 5.14 -6.66
CA ARG A 29 -11.43 6.14 -5.60
C ARG A 29 -12.69 6.83 -5.15
N GLU A 30 -12.78 7.08 -3.85
CA GLU A 30 -13.80 7.93 -3.24
C GLU A 30 -13.14 9.08 -2.50
N CYS A 31 -13.57 10.30 -2.80
CA CYS A 31 -13.11 11.52 -2.16
C CYS A 31 -14.24 12.15 -1.38
N PHE A 32 -13.99 12.48 -0.13
CA PHE A 32 -14.89 13.22 0.75
C PHE A 32 -14.31 14.62 0.95
N VAL A 33 -15.06 15.63 0.54
CA VAL A 33 -14.58 17.01 0.43
C VAL A 33 -15.48 17.95 1.20
N VAL A 34 -14.90 18.76 2.06
CA VAL A 34 -15.57 19.93 2.66
C VAL A 34 -15.20 21.14 1.82
N ALA A 35 -16.17 21.67 1.12
CA ALA A 35 -15.98 22.88 0.31
C ALA A 35 -16.36 24.13 1.13
N GLU A 36 -15.67 25.24 0.86
CA GLU A 36 -16.05 26.54 1.43
C GLU A 36 -17.45 26.98 0.98
N ALA A 37 -18.11 27.79 1.79
CA ALA A 37 -19.42 28.29 1.46
C ALA A 37 -19.40 29.12 0.14
N GLY A 38 -20.23 28.70 -0.82
CA GLY A 38 -20.30 29.34 -2.14
C GLY A 38 -19.26 28.89 -3.13
N ALA A 39 -18.43 27.90 -2.82
CA ALA A 39 -17.49 27.33 -3.77
C ALA A 39 -18.22 26.60 -4.92
N ASP A 40 -17.65 26.65 -6.11
CA ASP A 40 -18.13 25.90 -7.27
C ASP A 40 -17.75 24.41 -7.14
N GLN A 41 -18.70 23.63 -6.62
CA GLN A 41 -18.49 22.20 -6.39
C GLN A 41 -18.21 21.44 -7.71
N ALA A 42 -18.83 21.85 -8.82
CA ALA A 42 -18.60 21.19 -10.09
C ALA A 42 -17.16 21.42 -10.60
N ALA A 43 -16.65 22.63 -10.42
CA ALA A 43 -15.25 22.93 -10.77
C ALA A 43 -14.26 22.19 -9.86
N ILE A 44 -14.57 22.04 -8.57
CA ILE A 44 -13.75 21.25 -7.62
C ILE A 44 -13.74 19.77 -8.02
N GLU A 45 -14.90 19.20 -8.29
CA GLU A 45 -15.05 17.80 -8.71
C GLU A 45 -14.23 17.53 -9.99
N GLU A 46 -14.38 18.38 -11.00
CA GLU A 46 -13.64 18.26 -12.26
C GLU A 46 -12.12 18.36 -12.02
N ALA A 47 -11.67 19.32 -11.21
CA ALA A 47 -10.25 19.49 -10.88
C ALA A 47 -9.68 18.25 -10.16
N ILE A 48 -10.45 17.60 -9.28
CA ILE A 48 -10.05 16.35 -8.62
C ILE A 48 -9.96 15.23 -9.67
N LYS A 49 -11.03 14.97 -10.41
CA LYS A 49 -11.10 13.85 -11.35
C LYS A 49 -10.07 13.91 -12.47
N THR A 50 -9.65 15.11 -12.86
CA THR A 50 -8.67 15.32 -13.94
C THR A 50 -7.23 15.52 -13.46
N MET A 51 -6.99 15.47 -12.15
CA MET A 51 -5.65 15.66 -11.57
C MET A 51 -4.67 14.61 -12.11
N PRO A 52 -3.63 15.04 -12.87
CA PRO A 52 -2.67 14.14 -13.49
C PRO A 52 -1.86 13.37 -12.44
N ASN A 53 -1.50 12.13 -12.78
CA ASN A 53 -0.66 11.24 -11.95
C ASN A 53 -1.24 10.90 -10.56
N TYR A 54 -2.48 11.30 -10.29
CA TYR A 54 -3.11 11.03 -9.01
C TYR A 54 -4.54 10.48 -9.14
N PHE A 55 -5.45 11.18 -9.81
CA PHE A 55 -6.85 10.76 -9.96
C PHE A 55 -7.25 10.43 -11.41
N ALA A 56 -6.62 11.05 -12.41
CA ALA A 56 -7.06 10.96 -13.81
C ALA A 56 -7.14 9.52 -14.36
N ASP A 57 -6.32 8.61 -13.82
CA ASP A 57 -6.30 7.20 -14.23
C ASP A 57 -7.28 6.31 -13.48
N TYR A 58 -8.08 6.88 -12.56
CA TYR A 58 -9.05 6.15 -11.74
C TYR A 58 -10.49 6.56 -12.04
N ASP A 59 -11.43 5.65 -11.78
CA ASP A 59 -12.82 6.01 -11.62
C ASP A 59 -13.01 6.57 -10.21
N THR A 60 -13.22 7.89 -10.15
CA THR A 60 -13.28 8.65 -8.90
C THR A 60 -14.68 9.20 -8.67
N THR A 61 -15.24 8.94 -7.50
CA THR A 61 -16.47 9.58 -7.00
C THR A 61 -16.09 10.66 -5.99
N VAL A 62 -16.68 11.82 -6.09
CA VAL A 62 -16.48 12.93 -5.16
C VAL A 62 -17.77 13.19 -4.39
N HIS A 63 -17.68 13.19 -3.07
CA HIS A 63 -18.77 13.46 -2.14
C HIS A 63 -18.48 14.78 -1.44
N PHE A 64 -19.41 15.74 -1.55
CA PHE A 64 -19.36 16.97 -0.77
C PHE A 64 -20.10 16.76 0.53
N ILE A 65 -19.41 16.90 1.64
CA ILE A 65 -19.91 16.64 3.00
C ILE A 65 -19.66 17.84 3.92
N SER A 66 -20.28 17.84 5.09
CA SER A 66 -20.02 18.83 6.11
C SER A 66 -18.71 18.56 6.86
N GLN A 67 -18.16 19.57 7.53
CA GLN A 67 -17.01 19.42 8.41
C GLN A 67 -17.31 18.45 9.56
N GLU A 68 -18.51 18.52 10.12
CA GLU A 68 -18.97 17.62 11.20
C GLU A 68 -18.97 16.15 10.74
N GLU A 69 -19.41 15.89 9.54
CA GLU A 69 -19.41 14.54 8.95
C GLU A 69 -17.99 14.06 8.67
N LEU A 70 -17.12 14.92 8.13
CA LEU A 70 -15.72 14.60 7.91
C LEU A 70 -15.03 14.23 9.23
N ASP A 71 -15.24 15.02 10.28
CA ASP A 71 -14.63 14.81 11.60
C ASP A 71 -15.14 13.52 12.26
N ARG A 72 -16.43 13.23 12.11
CA ARG A 72 -17.05 12.05 12.71
C ARG A 72 -16.67 10.75 12.01
N ASP A 73 -16.70 10.73 10.67
CA ASP A 73 -16.66 9.50 9.90
C ASP A 73 -15.31 9.26 9.19
N HIS A 74 -14.49 10.30 8.98
CA HIS A 74 -13.30 10.22 8.15
C HIS A 74 -12.00 10.73 8.82
N SER A 75 -12.07 11.28 10.02
CA SER A 75 -10.89 11.84 10.73
C SER A 75 -9.87 10.76 11.13
N GLY A 76 -10.31 9.53 11.34
CA GLY A 76 -9.45 8.41 11.74
C GLY A 76 -8.47 7.97 10.65
N ILE A 77 -8.75 8.28 9.39
CA ILE A 77 -7.92 7.96 8.20
C ILE A 77 -7.34 6.54 8.32
N PRO A 78 -8.17 5.48 8.32
CA PRO A 78 -7.69 4.12 8.42
C PRO A 78 -6.74 3.81 7.26
N HIS A 79 -5.65 3.10 7.55
CA HIS A 79 -4.63 2.80 6.55
C HIS A 79 -4.36 1.31 6.51
N GLY A 80 -4.08 0.81 5.32
CA GLY A 80 -3.78 -0.60 5.12
C GLY A 80 -3.87 -1.01 3.66
N GLY A 81 -3.87 -2.30 3.42
CA GLY A 81 -4.00 -2.83 2.07
C GLY A 81 -3.68 -4.32 2.00
N SER A 82 -3.76 -4.84 0.80
CA SER A 82 -3.39 -6.22 0.49
C SER A 82 -2.49 -6.27 -0.72
N VAL A 83 -1.53 -7.19 -0.70
CA VAL A 83 -0.72 -7.56 -1.86
C VAL A 83 -1.03 -9.01 -2.19
N LEU A 84 -1.56 -9.23 -3.39
CA LEU A 84 -1.82 -10.57 -3.92
C LEU A 84 -0.85 -10.83 -5.07
N ARG A 85 -0.17 -11.96 -5.00
CA ARG A 85 0.78 -12.38 -6.02
C ARG A 85 0.48 -13.81 -6.45
N THR A 86 0.18 -14.00 -7.73
CA THR A 86 0.07 -15.31 -8.35
C THR A 86 1.41 -15.73 -8.94
N GLY A 87 1.77 -16.98 -8.78
CA GLY A 87 2.95 -17.59 -9.39
C GLY A 87 2.68 -18.97 -9.92
N LYS A 88 3.60 -19.46 -10.75
CA LYS A 88 3.56 -20.81 -11.30
C LYS A 88 4.90 -21.51 -11.11
N THR A 89 4.86 -22.81 -10.85
CA THR A 89 6.02 -23.71 -10.75
C THR A 89 5.81 -24.95 -11.59
N GLY A 90 6.89 -25.74 -11.78
CA GLY A 90 6.93 -26.85 -12.70
C GLY A 90 7.52 -26.46 -14.06
N LEU A 91 8.01 -27.43 -14.83
CA LEU A 91 8.67 -27.20 -16.12
C LEU A 91 7.77 -26.49 -17.13
N ASN A 92 6.47 -26.74 -17.08
CA ASN A 92 5.46 -26.16 -17.96
C ASN A 92 4.51 -25.20 -17.23
N GLY A 93 4.82 -24.83 -15.99
CA GLY A 93 3.97 -23.95 -15.19
C GLY A 93 2.64 -24.60 -14.76
N GLU A 94 2.64 -25.90 -14.56
CA GLU A 94 1.46 -26.70 -14.24
C GLU A 94 0.92 -26.49 -12.81
N ASN A 95 1.76 -26.02 -11.89
CA ASN A 95 1.37 -25.78 -10.51
C ASN A 95 1.19 -24.28 -10.25
N THR A 96 0.03 -23.88 -9.81
CA THR A 96 -0.29 -22.49 -9.45
C THR A 96 -0.23 -22.29 -7.94
N HIS A 97 0.30 -21.16 -7.49
CA HIS A 97 0.27 -20.74 -6.10
C HIS A 97 -0.10 -19.27 -5.99
N VAL A 98 -0.67 -18.89 -4.86
CA VAL A 98 -1.04 -17.52 -4.52
C VAL A 98 -0.44 -17.16 -3.18
N ILE A 99 0.15 -15.98 -3.08
CA ILE A 99 0.61 -15.37 -1.83
C ILE A 99 -0.25 -14.13 -1.59
N GLU A 100 -0.83 -14.03 -0.42
CA GLU A 100 -1.61 -12.85 0.00
C GLU A 100 -1.04 -12.31 1.31
N TYR A 101 -0.71 -11.01 1.33
CA TYR A 101 -0.35 -10.27 2.53
C TYR A 101 -1.42 -9.21 2.77
N LYS A 102 -1.89 -9.13 4.01
CA LYS A 102 -2.82 -8.09 4.44
C LYS A 102 -2.19 -7.27 5.55
N LEU A 103 -2.27 -5.94 5.41
CA LEU A 103 -1.83 -4.97 6.40
C LEU A 103 -3.04 -4.16 6.88
N THR A 104 -3.20 -4.04 8.19
CA THR A 104 -4.18 -3.16 8.83
C THR A 104 -3.42 -2.33 9.87
N LEU A 105 -3.52 -1.01 9.80
CA LEU A 105 -2.78 -0.08 10.64
C LEU A 105 -3.73 0.77 11.46
N ASP A 106 -3.47 0.87 12.76
CA ASP A 106 -4.09 1.87 13.64
C ASP A 106 -3.44 3.24 13.46
N SER A 107 -2.11 3.26 13.23
CA SER A 107 -1.34 4.48 13.01
C SER A 107 -0.34 4.28 11.87
N ASN A 108 -0.61 4.90 10.73
CA ASN A 108 0.31 4.89 9.60
C ASN A 108 1.64 5.63 9.91
N PRO A 109 1.67 6.80 10.57
CA PRO A 109 2.92 7.48 10.92
C PRO A 109 3.82 6.63 11.82
N GLU A 110 3.26 5.94 12.81
CA GLU A 110 4.02 5.11 13.74
C GLU A 110 4.60 3.87 13.05
N PHE A 111 3.80 3.18 12.24
CA PHE A 111 4.26 2.06 11.45
C PHE A 111 5.38 2.47 10.48
N THR A 112 5.20 3.57 9.74
CA THR A 112 6.19 4.07 8.78
C THR A 112 7.50 4.45 9.49
N SER A 113 7.40 5.10 10.66
CA SER A 113 8.57 5.43 11.49
C SER A 113 9.32 4.17 11.94
N SER A 114 8.61 3.11 12.32
CA SER A 114 9.19 1.82 12.70
C SER A 114 9.92 1.16 11.54
N VAL A 115 9.37 1.22 10.33
CA VAL A 115 10.02 0.72 9.11
C VAL A 115 11.30 1.51 8.81
N LEU A 116 11.25 2.84 8.88
CA LEU A 116 12.42 3.70 8.68
C LEU A 116 13.53 3.40 9.70
N LEU A 117 13.18 3.17 10.97
CA LEU A 117 14.13 2.79 12.00
C LEU A 117 14.77 1.42 11.72
N ALA A 118 14.00 0.46 11.21
CA ALA A 118 14.53 -0.84 10.81
C ALA A 118 15.57 -0.71 9.68
N TYR A 119 15.31 0.09 8.66
CA TYR A 119 16.27 0.36 7.58
C TYR A 119 17.46 1.20 8.04
N ALA A 120 17.30 2.15 8.95
CA ALA A 120 18.42 2.86 9.57
C ALA A 120 19.37 1.90 10.32
N ARG A 121 18.82 0.91 11.04
CA ARG A 121 19.59 -0.17 11.67
C ARG A 121 20.35 -1.00 10.65
N ALA A 122 19.72 -1.38 9.55
CA ALA A 122 20.37 -2.11 8.47
C ALA A 122 21.52 -1.31 7.85
N ALA A 123 21.30 -0.02 7.58
CA ALA A 123 22.33 0.86 7.05
C ALA A 123 23.55 0.95 7.99
N TYR A 124 23.31 1.10 9.30
CA TYR A 124 24.38 1.12 10.30
C TYR A 124 25.16 -0.18 10.33
N ARG A 125 24.51 -1.34 10.32
CA ARG A 125 25.15 -2.66 10.33
C ARG A 125 26.01 -2.87 9.07
N LEU A 126 25.46 -2.59 7.89
CA LEU A 126 26.19 -2.69 6.62
C LEU A 126 27.41 -1.77 6.61
N HIS A 127 27.26 -0.52 7.10
CA HIS A 127 28.39 0.40 7.22
C HIS A 127 29.47 -0.16 8.14
N SER A 128 29.12 -0.75 9.28
CA SER A 128 30.05 -1.37 10.21
C SER A 128 30.80 -2.57 9.63
N GLU A 129 30.21 -3.22 8.62
CA GLU A 129 30.80 -4.31 7.85
C GLU A 129 31.65 -3.82 6.65
N GLY A 130 31.77 -2.50 6.48
CA GLY A 130 32.50 -1.88 5.37
C GLY A 130 31.74 -1.85 4.04
N VAL A 131 30.45 -2.17 4.05
CA VAL A 131 29.60 -2.13 2.84
C VAL A 131 29.16 -0.69 2.59
N CYS A 132 29.54 -0.14 1.43
CA CYS A 132 29.24 1.21 1.01
C CYS A 132 28.41 1.25 -0.28
N GLY A 133 27.87 2.43 -0.61
CA GLY A 133 27.11 2.68 -1.83
C GLY A 133 25.60 2.68 -1.62
N CYS A 134 24.87 3.02 -2.67
CA CYS A 134 23.41 3.03 -2.66
C CYS A 134 22.87 1.60 -2.57
N LYS A 135 21.90 1.39 -1.68
CA LYS A 135 21.19 0.12 -1.49
C LYS A 135 19.70 0.34 -1.59
N THR A 136 19.01 -0.63 -2.16
CA THR A 136 17.54 -0.67 -2.22
C THR A 136 17.02 -1.71 -1.22
N VAL A 137 15.69 -1.77 -1.07
CA VAL A 137 15.05 -2.80 -0.23
C VAL A 137 15.37 -4.23 -0.69
N PHE A 138 15.72 -4.43 -1.95
CA PHE A 138 16.07 -5.74 -2.50
C PHE A 138 17.51 -6.18 -2.14
N ASP A 139 18.34 -5.25 -1.70
CA ASP A 139 19.73 -5.52 -1.31
C ASP A 139 19.87 -5.84 0.18
N ILE A 140 18.79 -5.69 0.96
CA ILE A 140 18.80 -5.81 2.41
C ILE A 140 18.19 -7.14 2.83
N ALA A 141 19.01 -8.03 3.38
CA ALA A 141 18.49 -9.25 3.98
C ALA A 141 17.64 -8.95 5.23
N PRO A 142 16.52 -9.65 5.47
CA PRO A 142 15.63 -9.43 6.63
C PRO A 142 16.36 -9.44 7.98
N ALA A 143 17.43 -10.22 8.11
CA ALA A 143 18.24 -10.28 9.33
C ALA A 143 18.87 -8.94 9.73
N TYR A 144 19.14 -8.04 8.78
CA TYR A 144 19.65 -6.70 9.07
C TYR A 144 18.60 -5.77 9.68
N LEU A 145 17.32 -6.02 9.36
CA LEU A 145 16.20 -5.18 9.79
C LEU A 145 15.79 -5.44 11.25
N HIS A 146 15.92 -6.69 11.71
CA HIS A 146 15.48 -7.10 13.03
C HIS A 146 16.43 -6.62 14.14
N PRO A 147 15.95 -6.17 15.32
CA PRO A 147 16.81 -5.71 16.41
C PRO A 147 17.65 -6.83 17.07
N ALA A 148 17.13 -8.05 17.12
CA ALA A 148 17.82 -9.18 17.74
C ALA A 148 19.04 -9.64 16.92
N THR A 149 19.94 -10.35 17.57
CA THR A 149 21.11 -10.97 16.92
C THR A 149 20.68 -12.09 15.95
N PRO A 150 21.52 -12.45 14.96
CA PRO A 150 21.22 -13.56 14.06
C PRO A 150 20.97 -14.90 14.78
N GLU A 151 21.64 -15.13 15.92
CA GLU A 151 21.43 -16.33 16.74
C GLU A 151 20.05 -16.33 17.40
N GLU A 152 19.66 -15.21 18.01
CA GLU A 152 18.34 -15.05 18.63
C GLU A 152 17.22 -15.15 17.58
N GLN A 153 17.43 -14.61 16.38
CA GLN A 153 16.49 -14.72 15.28
C GLN A 153 16.26 -16.18 14.89
N ARG A 154 17.34 -16.95 14.68
CA ARG A 154 17.21 -18.39 14.37
C ARG A 154 16.53 -19.18 15.47
N LYS A 155 16.80 -18.85 16.74
CA LYS A 155 16.19 -19.53 17.88
C LYS A 155 14.71 -19.24 18.04
N ASN A 156 14.26 -18.01 17.72
CA ASN A 156 12.94 -17.53 18.09
C ASN A 156 11.96 -17.40 16.91
N LEU A 157 12.47 -17.37 15.66
CA LEU A 157 11.67 -17.10 14.46
C LEU A 157 11.65 -18.27 13.46
N LEU A 158 12.52 -19.28 13.64
CA LEU A 158 12.56 -20.51 12.85
C LEU A 158 12.22 -21.72 13.74
#